data_191aa437fa8bb255530a214c9b8f5230
#
_entry.id   191aa437fa8bb255530a214c9b8f5230
#
_cell.length_a   1.000
_cell.length_b   1.000
_cell.length_c   1.000
_cell.angle_alpha   90.00
_cell.angle_beta   90.00
_cell.angle_gamma   90.00
#
_symmetry.space_group_name_H-M   'P 1'
#
loop_
_entity.id
_entity.type
_entity.pdbx_description
1 polymer ?
#
loop_
_entity_poly.entity_id
_entity_poly.type
_entity_poly.pdbx_seq_one_letter_code
_entity_poly.pdbx_strand_id
1 'polypeptide(L)'
;MDDLIFLAHRLPFPPDKGDKIRSWRMLSHLAERFRVHLGAFIDDRRDAAHVGELRRICASLFCPGIDPVLARLKSAAALVTGQSLTERYFHDRRMARWVAATMARVRPRFAFVYCSAMAPYLMPYRFTGGIVDMVDADSEKWRQYAASSRFPANLLYRREGETVLALERRAAARFERTLFVSSAEANLFLKRAPEAKDRVLAIGNGVDLDRFNPDRSFASPYAQGTRAVVFTGAMDYRPNIDAVLWFAAEVMPLLRGRAPGLEFWIVGSNPASSVCRLAQAPDIRVTGRVPDIRPYLAGAFAAVAPLRIARGIQNKVLEAMAMGKPVVASPQALEGISLKPGEEALVASNAEDFAAALLRVWRGEEPAMGARARALVEADYRWEAKLAALDALYGDSDRAAQRGEFRAHLHAVGAS
;
A
#
# COMPACT_ATOMS: atom_id res chain seq x y z
N MET A 1 -3.38 13.87 -26.16
CA MET A 1 -3.31 13.40 -24.76
C MET A 1 -3.81 14.51 -23.87
N ASP A 2 -4.81 14.24 -23.07
CA ASP A 2 -5.31 15.18 -22.06
C ASP A 2 -4.35 15.33 -20.89
N ASP A 3 -4.47 16.46 -20.19
CA ASP A 3 -3.66 16.74 -19.02
C ASP A 3 -4.32 16.18 -17.74
N LEU A 4 -3.51 15.53 -16.90
CA LEU A 4 -3.90 15.00 -15.61
C LEU A 4 -2.95 15.52 -14.53
N ILE A 5 -3.48 16.04 -13.42
CA ILE A 5 -2.69 16.36 -12.24
C ILE A 5 -2.69 15.16 -11.27
N PHE A 6 -1.50 14.69 -10.91
CA PHE A 6 -1.29 13.57 -9.98
C PHE A 6 -0.63 14.09 -8.72
N LEU A 7 -1.26 13.90 -7.56
CA LEU A 7 -0.66 14.23 -6.28
C LEU A 7 -0.42 12.99 -5.44
N ALA A 8 0.78 12.85 -4.89
CA ALA A 8 1.13 11.77 -3.97
C ALA A 8 1.82 12.32 -2.73
N HIS A 9 1.55 11.72 -1.57
CA HIS A 9 2.16 12.12 -0.31
C HIS A 9 3.65 11.73 -0.19
N ARG A 10 4.12 10.83 -1.05
CA ARG A 10 5.52 10.40 -1.19
C ARG A 10 5.88 10.22 -2.64
N LEU A 11 7.18 10.32 -2.93
CA LEU A 11 7.70 10.02 -4.25
C LEU A 11 7.37 8.57 -4.65
N PRO A 12 6.66 8.33 -5.77
CA PRO A 12 6.23 6.97 -6.13
C PRO A 12 7.37 6.00 -6.46
N PHE A 13 8.52 6.51 -6.88
CA PHE A 13 9.69 5.70 -7.29
C PHE A 13 10.89 5.90 -6.33
N PRO A 14 11.67 4.85 -5.99
CA PRO A 14 11.51 3.46 -6.39
C PRO A 14 10.35 2.77 -5.65
N PRO A 15 9.69 1.76 -6.27
CA PRO A 15 8.57 1.02 -5.69
C PRO A 15 9.07 -0.05 -4.69
N ASP A 16 9.69 0.40 -3.60
CA ASP A 16 10.31 -0.45 -2.58
C ASP A 16 9.49 -0.59 -1.28
N LYS A 17 8.33 0.08 -1.22
CA LYS A 17 7.35 0.00 -0.11
C LYS A 17 5.95 -0.14 -0.66
N GLY A 18 5.02 -0.69 0.12
CA GLY A 18 3.66 -0.99 -0.33
C GLY A 18 2.91 0.20 -0.92
N ASP A 19 2.98 1.36 -0.27
CA ASP A 19 2.38 2.61 -0.73
C ASP A 19 3.02 3.14 -2.03
N LYS A 20 4.34 3.01 -2.16
CA LYS A 20 5.05 3.38 -3.39
C LYS A 20 4.80 2.41 -4.55
N ILE A 21 4.65 1.11 -4.27
CA ILE A 21 4.30 0.11 -5.31
C ILE A 21 2.98 0.51 -5.97
N ARG A 22 1.94 0.76 -5.16
CA ARG A 22 0.63 1.14 -5.68
C ARG A 22 0.68 2.48 -6.43
N SER A 23 1.22 3.52 -5.80
CA SER A 23 1.28 4.86 -6.42
C SER A 23 2.11 4.88 -7.69
N TRP A 24 3.21 4.10 -7.76
CA TRP A 24 4.00 3.94 -8.98
C TRP A 24 3.22 3.26 -10.10
N ARG A 25 2.52 2.17 -9.80
CA ARG A 25 1.71 1.45 -10.79
C ARG A 25 0.57 2.31 -11.34
N MET A 26 -0.13 3.05 -10.47
CA MET A 26 -1.15 4.00 -10.89
C MET A 26 -0.57 5.13 -11.74
N LEU A 27 0.56 5.73 -11.31
CA LEU A 27 1.23 6.80 -12.04
C LEU A 27 1.71 6.35 -13.41
N SER A 28 2.43 5.22 -13.48
CA SER A 28 2.99 4.70 -14.73
C SER A 28 1.89 4.41 -15.75
N HIS A 29 0.81 3.74 -15.31
CA HIS A 29 -0.33 3.43 -16.16
C HIS A 29 -1.05 4.69 -16.69
N LEU A 30 -1.26 5.68 -15.80
CA LEU A 30 -1.89 6.94 -16.20
C LEU A 30 -0.99 7.76 -17.13
N ALA A 31 0.33 7.68 -16.99
CA ALA A 31 1.28 8.37 -17.85
C ALA A 31 1.33 7.83 -19.31
N GLU A 32 0.85 6.60 -19.55
CA GLU A 32 0.67 6.07 -20.90
C GLU A 32 -0.49 6.73 -21.65
N ARG A 33 -1.48 7.29 -20.93
CA ARG A 33 -2.73 7.83 -21.49
C ARG A 33 -2.87 9.34 -21.35
N PHE A 34 -2.24 9.93 -20.36
CA PHE A 34 -2.33 11.35 -20.01
C PHE A 34 -0.97 12.02 -19.99
N ARG A 35 -0.94 13.31 -20.25
CA ARG A 35 0.20 14.17 -19.89
C ARG A 35 0.15 14.45 -18.39
N VAL A 36 0.90 13.69 -17.61
CA VAL A 36 0.83 13.77 -16.15
C VAL A 36 1.69 14.89 -15.59
N HIS A 37 1.09 15.72 -14.72
CA HIS A 37 1.75 16.74 -13.90
C HIS A 37 1.82 16.22 -12.47
N LEU A 38 3.00 15.77 -12.04
CA LEU A 38 3.20 15.12 -10.74
C LEU A 38 3.65 16.09 -9.67
N GLY A 39 2.90 16.14 -8.55
CA GLY A 39 3.31 16.73 -7.29
C GLY A 39 3.48 15.65 -6.21
N ALA A 40 4.69 15.47 -5.67
CA ALA A 40 4.94 14.47 -4.63
C ALA A 40 6.00 14.94 -3.64
N PHE A 41 5.92 14.51 -2.38
CA PHE A 41 6.94 14.85 -1.39
C PHE A 41 8.10 13.84 -1.37
N ILE A 42 9.31 14.34 -1.13
CA ILE A 42 10.48 13.50 -0.84
C ILE A 42 10.63 13.46 0.68
N ASP A 43 10.26 12.34 1.30
CA ASP A 43 10.37 12.09 2.74
C ASP A 43 11.64 11.30 3.12
N ASP A 44 12.25 10.60 2.14
CA ASP A 44 13.57 9.99 2.26
C ASP A 44 14.54 10.66 1.30
N ARG A 45 15.64 11.24 1.82
CA ARG A 45 16.65 11.93 1.01
C ARG A 45 17.25 11.05 -0.09
N ARG A 46 17.29 9.75 0.11
CA ARG A 46 17.77 8.78 -0.88
C ARG A 46 16.89 8.75 -2.13
N ASP A 47 15.61 9.00 -1.98
CA ASP A 47 14.66 9.02 -3.11
C ASP A 47 14.90 10.18 -4.07
N ALA A 48 15.57 11.25 -3.62
CA ALA A 48 15.91 12.40 -4.47
C ALA A 48 16.73 12.00 -5.71
N ALA A 49 17.57 10.97 -5.61
CA ALA A 49 18.34 10.45 -6.73
C ALA A 49 17.47 9.89 -7.86
N HIS A 50 16.25 9.50 -7.55
CA HIS A 50 15.32 8.86 -8.48
C HIS A 50 14.32 9.80 -9.17
N VAL A 51 14.36 11.10 -8.88
CA VAL A 51 13.50 12.11 -9.54
C VAL A 51 13.71 12.12 -11.06
N GLY A 52 14.92 11.78 -11.53
CA GLY A 52 15.24 11.67 -12.95
C GLY A 52 14.38 10.64 -13.69
N GLU A 53 14.04 9.52 -13.06
CA GLU A 53 13.19 8.49 -13.66
C GLU A 53 11.76 9.00 -13.88
N LEU A 54 11.22 9.75 -12.93
CA LEU A 54 9.89 10.33 -13.04
C LEU A 54 9.81 11.41 -14.13
N ARG A 55 10.91 12.12 -14.41
CA ARG A 55 10.97 13.11 -15.50
C ARG A 55 10.79 12.49 -16.88
N ARG A 56 11.05 11.20 -17.04
CA ARG A 56 10.89 10.50 -18.32
C ARG A 56 9.44 10.22 -18.68
N ILE A 57 8.57 10.12 -17.66
CA ILE A 57 7.17 9.74 -17.84
C ILE A 57 6.18 10.86 -17.51
N CYS A 58 6.61 11.94 -16.86
CA CYS A 58 5.75 13.05 -16.46
C CYS A 58 6.05 14.30 -17.28
N ALA A 59 5.01 15.03 -17.68
CA ALA A 59 5.11 16.30 -18.41
C ALA A 59 5.69 17.42 -17.53
N SER A 60 5.41 17.41 -16.23
CA SER A 60 6.05 18.29 -15.25
C SER A 60 6.10 17.65 -13.88
N LEU A 61 7.09 18.05 -13.06
CA LEU A 61 7.31 17.51 -11.72
C LEU A 61 7.49 18.64 -10.71
N PHE A 62 6.96 18.43 -9.52
CA PHE A 62 7.31 19.20 -8.33
C PHE A 62 7.46 18.28 -7.13
N CYS A 63 8.69 18.06 -6.70
CA CYS A 63 9.02 17.11 -5.66
C CYS A 63 9.78 17.78 -4.50
N PRO A 64 9.11 18.60 -3.66
CA PRO A 64 9.78 19.26 -2.54
C PRO A 64 10.11 18.25 -1.44
N GLY A 65 11.29 18.41 -0.83
CA GLY A 65 11.65 17.68 0.38
C GLY A 65 10.77 18.08 1.56
N ILE A 66 10.36 17.10 2.36
CA ILE A 66 9.70 17.28 3.65
C ILE A 66 10.68 16.86 4.75
N ASP A 67 10.88 17.73 5.74
CA ASP A 67 11.62 17.37 6.94
C ASP A 67 10.65 16.76 7.94
N PRO A 68 10.79 15.46 8.29
CA PRO A 68 9.84 14.77 9.15
C PRO A 68 9.74 15.36 10.55
N VAL A 69 10.83 15.90 11.10
CA VAL A 69 10.84 16.50 12.44
C VAL A 69 10.08 17.82 12.41
N LEU A 70 10.41 18.69 11.47
CA LEU A 70 9.74 19.99 11.31
C LEU A 70 8.25 19.81 10.94
N ALA A 71 7.91 18.83 10.11
CA ALA A 71 6.53 18.54 9.74
C ALA A 71 5.71 18.05 10.95
N ARG A 72 6.29 17.19 11.81
CA ARG A 72 5.65 16.78 13.08
C ARG A 72 5.43 17.94 14.02
N LEU A 73 6.42 18.83 14.19
CA LEU A 73 6.28 20.02 15.02
C LEU A 73 5.17 20.95 14.49
N LYS A 74 5.14 21.20 13.18
CA LYS A 74 4.10 22.00 12.53
C LYS A 74 2.72 21.34 12.64
N SER A 75 2.64 20.00 12.62
CA SER A 75 1.37 19.29 12.75
C SER A 75 0.74 19.46 14.13
N ALA A 76 1.51 19.75 15.18
CA ALA A 76 0.97 20.03 16.52
C ALA A 76 -0.01 21.21 16.54
N ALA A 77 0.12 22.19 15.62
CA ALA A 77 -0.86 23.28 15.48
C ALA A 77 -2.27 22.77 15.10
N ALA A 78 -2.39 21.56 14.55
CA ALA A 78 -3.67 20.93 14.26
C ALA A 78 -4.51 20.70 15.53
N LEU A 79 -3.88 20.57 16.70
CA LEU A 79 -4.58 20.36 17.98
C LEU A 79 -5.51 21.53 18.34
N VAL A 80 -5.19 22.74 17.89
CA VAL A 80 -5.99 23.95 18.15
C VAL A 80 -6.83 24.39 16.94
N THR A 81 -6.54 23.91 15.72
CA THR A 81 -7.24 24.33 14.48
C THR A 81 -8.35 23.38 14.06
N GLY A 82 -8.55 22.26 14.75
CA GLY A 82 -9.57 21.25 14.38
C GLY A 82 -9.20 20.38 13.16
N GLN A 83 -8.07 20.63 12.52
CA GLN A 83 -7.54 19.79 11.43
C GLN A 83 -6.95 18.49 11.96
N SER A 84 -6.73 17.48 11.08
CA SER A 84 -5.95 16.31 11.45
C SER A 84 -4.45 16.61 11.48
N LEU A 85 -3.72 15.90 12.34
CA LEU A 85 -2.25 15.94 12.34
C LEU A 85 -1.70 15.48 10.98
N THR A 86 -2.34 14.50 10.38
CA THR A 86 -1.99 13.95 9.06
C THR A 86 -2.15 14.99 7.96
N GLU A 87 -3.28 15.71 7.90
CA GLU A 87 -3.51 16.80 6.94
C GLU A 87 -2.43 17.89 7.10
N ARG A 88 -2.14 18.27 8.35
CA ARG A 88 -1.19 19.34 8.66
C ARG A 88 0.26 18.92 8.39
N TYR A 89 0.61 17.67 8.60
CA TYR A 89 1.92 17.09 8.30
C TYR A 89 2.32 17.27 6.83
N PHE A 90 1.38 17.02 5.91
CA PHE A 90 1.59 17.14 4.46
C PHE A 90 1.24 18.52 3.89
N HIS A 91 0.89 19.50 4.74
CA HIS A 91 0.60 20.86 4.28
C HIS A 91 1.91 21.63 3.99
N ASP A 92 2.11 22.02 2.72
CA ASP A 92 3.25 22.82 2.25
C ASP A 92 2.79 23.92 1.30
N ARG A 93 3.12 25.18 1.63
CA ARG A 93 2.76 26.35 0.81
C ARG A 93 3.43 26.32 -0.59
N ARG A 94 4.56 25.65 -0.74
CA ARG A 94 5.25 25.52 -2.04
C ARG A 94 4.43 24.59 -2.93
N MET A 95 3.95 23.46 -2.40
CA MET A 95 3.06 22.53 -3.11
C MET A 95 1.75 23.24 -3.50
N ALA A 96 1.14 23.98 -2.59
CA ALA A 96 -0.10 24.74 -2.89
C ALA A 96 0.10 25.74 -4.03
N ARG A 97 1.22 26.49 -4.03
CA ARG A 97 1.57 27.43 -5.11
C ARG A 97 1.81 26.73 -6.45
N TRP A 98 2.50 25.61 -6.44
CA TRP A 98 2.74 24.83 -7.66
C TRP A 98 1.43 24.28 -8.23
N VAL A 99 0.56 23.74 -7.39
CA VAL A 99 -0.79 23.29 -7.80
C VAL A 99 -1.57 24.46 -8.42
N ALA A 100 -1.63 25.61 -7.76
CA ALA A 100 -2.36 26.79 -8.28
C ALA A 100 -1.80 27.26 -9.63
N ALA A 101 -0.47 27.31 -9.78
CA ALA A 101 0.16 27.66 -11.05
C ALA A 101 -0.12 26.62 -12.17
N THR A 102 -0.12 25.34 -11.84
CA THR A 102 -0.43 24.25 -12.78
C THR A 102 -1.92 24.35 -13.20
N MET A 103 -2.83 24.54 -12.27
CA MET A 103 -4.26 24.68 -12.55
C MET A 103 -4.54 25.91 -13.42
N ALA A 104 -3.86 27.04 -13.18
CA ALA A 104 -4.04 28.26 -13.99
C ALA A 104 -3.49 28.12 -15.40
N ARG A 105 -2.31 27.51 -15.56
CA ARG A 105 -1.59 27.41 -16.83
C ARG A 105 -2.07 26.27 -17.72
N VAL A 106 -2.21 25.06 -17.13
CA VAL A 106 -2.49 23.82 -17.88
C VAL A 106 -3.98 23.52 -17.93
N ARG A 107 -4.73 23.85 -16.87
CA ARG A 107 -6.15 23.56 -16.70
C ARG A 107 -6.48 22.07 -16.89
N PRO A 108 -5.80 21.15 -16.17
CA PRO A 108 -6.00 19.72 -16.34
C PRO A 108 -7.47 19.36 -16.08
N ARG A 109 -8.07 18.61 -16.99
CA ARG A 109 -9.45 18.12 -16.88
C ARG A 109 -9.57 16.96 -15.89
N PHE A 110 -8.47 16.23 -15.69
CA PHE A 110 -8.41 15.01 -14.87
C PHE A 110 -7.49 15.19 -13.67
N ALA A 111 -7.84 14.51 -12.58
CA ALA A 111 -7.04 14.50 -11.36
C ALA A 111 -6.96 13.10 -10.74
N PHE A 112 -5.81 12.75 -10.22
CA PHE A 112 -5.61 11.59 -9.37
C PHE A 112 -4.91 12.02 -8.08
N VAL A 113 -5.52 11.74 -6.94
CA VAL A 113 -4.98 12.06 -5.62
C VAL A 113 -4.66 10.77 -4.89
N TYR A 114 -3.40 10.57 -4.57
CA TYR A 114 -2.96 9.40 -3.82
C TYR A 114 -2.83 9.75 -2.34
N CYS A 115 -3.71 9.16 -1.54
CA CYS A 115 -4.09 9.32 -0.14
C CYS A 115 -4.87 10.61 0.20
N SER A 116 -5.68 10.48 1.25
CA SER A 116 -6.58 11.53 1.75
C SER A 116 -5.86 12.84 2.10
N ALA A 117 -4.61 12.74 2.62
CA ALA A 117 -3.81 13.88 3.05
C ALA A 117 -3.47 14.86 1.92
N MET A 118 -3.45 14.40 0.66
CA MET A 118 -3.18 15.24 -0.51
C MET A 118 -4.43 15.87 -1.12
N ALA A 119 -5.63 15.40 -0.74
CA ALA A 119 -6.89 15.89 -1.27
C ALA A 119 -7.13 17.40 -1.08
N PRO A 120 -6.75 18.01 0.06
CA PRO A 120 -6.97 19.46 0.29
C PRO A 120 -6.35 20.36 -0.78
N TYR A 121 -5.27 19.95 -1.44
CA TYR A 121 -4.65 20.73 -2.51
C TYR A 121 -5.53 20.86 -3.76
N LEU A 122 -6.37 19.84 -4.05
CA LEU A 122 -7.21 19.81 -5.24
C LEU A 122 -8.71 20.03 -4.96
N MET A 123 -9.16 19.97 -3.71
CA MET A 123 -10.55 20.23 -3.33
C MET A 123 -11.11 21.59 -3.82
N PRO A 124 -10.33 22.69 -3.93
CA PRO A 124 -10.85 23.96 -4.44
C PRO A 124 -11.20 23.94 -5.94
N TYR A 125 -10.70 22.97 -6.70
CA TYR A 125 -10.83 22.92 -8.16
C TYR A 125 -11.90 21.92 -8.61
N ARG A 126 -12.40 22.05 -9.85
CA ARG A 126 -13.33 21.12 -10.49
C ARG A 126 -12.63 20.33 -11.57
N PHE A 127 -12.99 19.05 -11.69
CA PHE A 127 -12.43 18.12 -12.66
C PHE A 127 -13.58 17.41 -13.40
N THR A 128 -13.35 17.05 -14.65
CA THR A 128 -14.26 16.18 -15.42
C THR A 128 -14.18 14.75 -14.91
N GLY A 129 -12.97 14.30 -14.51
CA GLY A 129 -12.71 13.03 -13.87
C GLY A 129 -11.72 13.23 -12.72
N GLY A 130 -12.23 13.34 -11.49
CA GLY A 130 -11.42 13.49 -10.28
C GLY A 130 -11.49 12.22 -9.42
N ILE A 131 -10.36 11.55 -9.24
CA ILE A 131 -10.26 10.34 -8.44
C ILE A 131 -9.39 10.59 -7.20
N VAL A 132 -9.86 10.17 -6.04
CA VAL A 132 -9.05 10.06 -4.83
C VAL A 132 -8.89 8.60 -4.43
N ASP A 133 -7.65 8.14 -4.36
CA ASP A 133 -7.29 6.82 -3.87
C ASP A 133 -6.89 6.92 -2.39
N MET A 134 -7.80 6.55 -1.51
CA MET A 134 -7.57 6.56 -0.06
C MET A 134 -6.60 5.45 0.37
N VAL A 135 -6.48 4.39 -0.44
CA VAL A 135 -5.77 3.14 -0.15
C VAL A 135 -6.46 2.37 0.96
N ASP A 136 -6.30 2.80 2.20
CA ASP A 136 -6.92 2.24 3.41
C ASP A 136 -7.83 3.29 4.08
N ALA A 137 -8.74 2.86 4.94
CA ALA A 137 -9.50 3.75 5.81
C ALA A 137 -8.61 4.19 7.00
N ASP A 138 -7.77 5.22 6.78
CA ASP A 138 -6.78 5.66 7.78
C ASP A 138 -7.45 6.09 9.10
N SER A 139 -8.66 6.62 9.06
CA SER A 139 -9.44 6.96 10.25
C SER A 139 -9.68 5.73 11.15
N GLU A 140 -9.93 4.56 10.58
CA GLU A 140 -10.13 3.32 11.34
C GLU A 140 -8.81 2.77 11.91
N LYS A 141 -7.69 2.98 11.24
CA LYS A 141 -6.36 2.67 11.74
C LYS A 141 -6.03 3.47 13.02
N TRP A 142 -6.34 4.78 13.01
CA TRP A 142 -6.17 5.62 14.19
C TRP A 142 -7.08 5.19 15.35
N ARG A 143 -8.31 4.75 15.06
CA ARG A 143 -9.22 4.20 16.05
C ARG A 143 -8.70 2.91 16.69
N GLN A 144 -8.10 2.02 15.90
CA GLN A 144 -7.43 0.82 16.44
C GLN A 144 -6.26 1.19 17.34
N TYR A 145 -5.45 2.18 16.95
CA TYR A 145 -4.37 2.66 17.81
C TYR A 145 -4.91 3.27 19.10
N ALA A 146 -6.03 3.98 19.05
CA ALA A 146 -6.69 4.49 20.26
C ALA A 146 -7.14 3.36 21.19
N ALA A 147 -7.76 2.32 20.64
CA ALA A 147 -8.23 1.16 21.42
C ALA A 147 -7.08 0.36 22.07
N SER A 148 -5.91 0.29 21.42
CA SER A 148 -4.73 -0.46 21.88
C SER A 148 -3.74 0.37 22.71
N SER A 149 -3.99 1.66 22.93
CA SER A 149 -3.07 2.58 23.61
C SER A 149 -3.62 3.05 24.96
N ARG A 150 -2.69 3.40 25.88
CA ARG A 150 -3.03 3.95 27.20
C ARG A 150 -3.11 5.48 27.14
N PHE A 151 -3.73 6.06 28.16
CA PHE A 151 -3.73 7.53 28.40
C PHE A 151 -2.28 8.06 28.51
N PRO A 152 -1.97 9.23 27.91
CA PRO A 152 -2.84 10.14 27.16
C PRO A 152 -2.89 9.86 25.65
N ALA A 153 -2.11 8.92 25.12
CA ALA A 153 -1.98 8.66 23.68
C ALA A 153 -3.30 8.22 23.04
N ASN A 154 -4.13 7.46 23.78
CA ASN A 154 -5.45 7.03 23.30
C ASN A 154 -6.37 8.20 22.96
N LEU A 155 -6.36 9.31 23.71
CA LEU A 155 -7.16 10.50 23.42
C LEU A 155 -6.68 11.19 22.13
N LEU A 156 -5.37 11.30 21.96
CA LEU A 156 -4.77 11.86 20.74
C LEU A 156 -5.15 11.04 19.52
N TYR A 157 -5.02 9.71 19.59
CA TYR A 157 -5.36 8.83 18.48
C TYR A 157 -6.87 8.81 18.18
N ARG A 158 -7.71 8.89 19.20
CA ARG A 158 -9.17 9.01 19.01
C ARG A 158 -9.51 10.29 18.27
N ARG A 159 -8.97 11.45 18.71
CA ARG A 159 -9.15 12.72 18.02
C ARG A 159 -8.67 12.66 16.58
N GLU A 160 -7.47 12.09 16.36
CA GLU A 160 -6.93 11.97 15.00
C GLU A 160 -7.84 11.11 14.12
N GLY A 161 -8.35 9.99 14.63
CA GLY A 161 -9.32 9.17 13.91
C GLY A 161 -10.57 9.93 13.47
N GLU A 162 -11.12 10.78 14.33
CA GLU A 162 -12.31 11.60 13.99
C GLU A 162 -11.99 12.71 12.98
N THR A 163 -10.84 13.37 13.12
CA THR A 163 -10.45 14.45 12.19
C THR A 163 -10.01 13.92 10.82
N VAL A 164 -9.36 12.74 10.76
CA VAL A 164 -9.06 12.06 9.51
C VAL A 164 -10.34 11.58 8.83
N LEU A 165 -11.31 11.03 9.57
CA LEU A 165 -12.61 10.66 9.01
C LEU A 165 -13.32 11.86 8.38
N ALA A 166 -13.28 13.01 9.05
CA ALA A 166 -13.85 14.25 8.50
C ALA A 166 -13.15 14.68 7.19
N LEU A 167 -11.83 14.51 7.10
CA LEU A 167 -11.08 14.74 5.87
C LEU A 167 -11.46 13.76 4.77
N GLU A 168 -11.52 12.46 5.07
CA GLU A 168 -11.91 11.40 4.14
C GLU A 168 -13.33 11.65 3.58
N ARG A 169 -14.30 11.99 4.43
CA ARG A 169 -15.66 12.33 4.00
C ARG A 169 -15.69 13.56 3.08
N ARG A 170 -14.95 14.63 3.42
CA ARG A 170 -14.83 15.83 2.56
C ARG A 170 -14.23 15.48 1.20
N ALA A 171 -13.19 14.64 1.18
CA ALA A 171 -12.58 14.19 -0.07
C ALA A 171 -13.56 13.34 -0.90
N ALA A 172 -14.22 12.36 -0.29
CA ALA A 172 -15.20 11.52 -0.97
C ALA A 172 -16.40 12.33 -1.53
N ALA A 173 -16.82 13.39 -0.84
CA ALA A 173 -17.86 14.28 -1.33
C ALA A 173 -17.40 15.15 -2.51
N ARG A 174 -16.09 15.45 -2.58
CA ARG A 174 -15.53 16.41 -3.53
C ARG A 174 -15.09 15.78 -4.84
N PHE A 175 -14.50 14.58 -4.78
CA PHE A 175 -14.04 13.85 -5.95
C PHE A 175 -15.16 12.97 -6.53
N GLU A 176 -15.06 12.68 -7.82
CA GLU A 176 -16.06 11.89 -8.53
C GLU A 176 -16.03 10.42 -8.10
N ARG A 177 -14.84 9.90 -7.88
CA ARG A 177 -14.64 8.53 -7.38
C ARG A 177 -13.65 8.52 -6.22
N THR A 178 -13.91 7.61 -5.29
CA THR A 178 -13.07 7.32 -4.12
C THR A 178 -12.68 5.85 -4.16
N LEU A 179 -11.38 5.58 -4.19
CA LEU A 179 -10.87 4.22 -4.28
C LEU A 179 -10.33 3.75 -2.94
N PHE A 180 -10.52 2.47 -2.67
CA PHE A 180 -9.90 1.72 -1.59
C PHE A 180 -9.19 0.48 -2.14
N VAL A 181 -8.20 -0.03 -1.38
CA VAL A 181 -7.41 -1.18 -1.81
C VAL A 181 -8.17 -2.51 -1.74
N SER A 182 -9.31 -2.55 -1.05
CA SER A 182 -10.16 -3.72 -0.94
C SER A 182 -11.61 -3.36 -0.64
N SER A 183 -12.53 -4.28 -0.93
CA SER A 183 -13.94 -4.13 -0.54
C SER A 183 -14.12 -4.09 0.99
N ALA A 184 -13.23 -4.73 1.75
CA ALA A 184 -13.24 -4.68 3.20
C ALA A 184 -12.98 -3.25 3.70
N GLU A 185 -11.94 -2.58 3.18
CA GLU A 185 -11.62 -1.18 3.52
C GLU A 185 -12.73 -0.22 3.05
N ALA A 186 -13.25 -0.40 1.83
CA ALA A 186 -14.39 0.37 1.33
C ALA A 186 -15.61 0.25 2.26
N ASN A 187 -15.96 -0.97 2.69
CA ASN A 187 -17.07 -1.22 3.58
C ASN A 187 -16.84 -0.63 4.99
N LEU A 188 -15.61 -0.66 5.50
CA LEU A 188 -15.27 -0.01 6.77
C LEU A 188 -15.50 1.50 6.70
N PHE A 189 -15.04 2.14 5.63
CA PHE A 189 -15.30 3.56 5.42
C PHE A 189 -16.80 3.84 5.28
N LEU A 190 -17.53 3.06 4.47
CA LEU A 190 -18.97 3.25 4.23
C LEU A 190 -19.84 3.07 5.48
N LYS A 191 -19.41 2.27 6.47
CA LYS A 191 -20.09 2.20 7.78
C LYS A 191 -20.08 3.55 8.51
N ARG A 192 -19.11 4.41 8.21
CA ARG A 192 -18.94 5.74 8.83
C ARG A 192 -19.35 6.89 7.91
N ALA A 193 -19.41 6.66 6.61
CA ALA A 193 -19.73 7.62 5.57
C ALA A 193 -20.70 7.01 4.53
N PRO A 194 -21.91 6.59 4.94
CA PRO A 194 -22.86 5.93 4.05
C PRO A 194 -23.29 6.81 2.87
N GLU A 195 -23.22 8.11 3.00
CA GLU A 195 -23.49 9.09 1.95
C GLU A 195 -22.53 9.02 0.75
N ALA A 196 -21.37 8.37 0.90
CA ALA A 196 -20.39 8.21 -0.16
C ALA A 196 -20.59 6.96 -1.02
N LYS A 197 -21.61 6.14 -0.77
CA LYS A 197 -21.82 4.80 -1.34
C LYS A 197 -21.68 4.76 -2.86
N ASP A 198 -22.27 5.72 -3.58
CA ASP A 198 -22.28 5.73 -5.05
C ASP A 198 -20.95 6.15 -5.67
N ARG A 199 -20.00 6.60 -4.87
CA ARG A 199 -18.68 7.09 -5.32
C ARG A 199 -17.52 6.20 -4.89
N VAL A 200 -17.76 5.31 -3.93
CA VAL A 200 -16.73 4.44 -3.34
C VAL A 200 -16.62 3.14 -4.13
N LEU A 201 -15.40 2.81 -4.50
CA LEU A 201 -15.06 1.61 -5.25
C LEU A 201 -13.81 0.94 -4.65
N ALA A 202 -13.66 -0.35 -4.89
CA ALA A 202 -12.46 -1.09 -4.52
C ALA A 202 -11.66 -1.44 -5.78
N ILE A 203 -10.39 -1.01 -5.83
CA ILE A 203 -9.40 -1.46 -6.81
C ILE A 203 -8.22 -2.03 -6.01
N GLY A 204 -8.07 -3.35 -6.03
CA GLY A 204 -7.06 -4.06 -5.27
C GLY A 204 -5.64 -3.82 -5.78
N ASN A 205 -4.65 -4.21 -4.98
CA ASN A 205 -3.28 -4.30 -5.45
C ASN A 205 -3.12 -5.51 -6.37
N GLY A 206 -2.19 -5.39 -7.30
CA GLY A 206 -1.65 -6.48 -8.07
C GLY A 206 -0.22 -6.83 -7.64
N VAL A 207 0.36 -7.81 -8.30
CA VAL A 207 1.78 -8.14 -8.22
C VAL A 207 2.41 -8.13 -9.60
N ASP A 208 3.69 -7.79 -9.66
CA ASP A 208 4.50 -7.81 -10.87
C ASP A 208 4.98 -9.23 -11.15
N LEU A 209 4.24 -9.96 -11.96
CA LEU A 209 4.50 -11.37 -12.25
C LEU A 209 5.76 -11.58 -13.11
N ASP A 210 6.17 -10.59 -13.89
CA ASP A 210 7.42 -10.63 -14.66
C ASP A 210 8.62 -10.46 -13.74
N ARG A 211 8.49 -9.60 -12.76
CA ARG A 211 9.51 -9.37 -11.73
C ARG A 211 9.58 -10.55 -10.76
N PHE A 212 8.44 -10.98 -10.21
CA PHE A 212 8.32 -12.11 -9.28
C PHE A 212 7.99 -13.38 -10.07
N ASN A 213 8.98 -13.86 -10.84
CA ASN A 213 8.87 -15.04 -11.68
C ASN A 213 9.79 -16.15 -11.15
N PRO A 214 9.24 -17.29 -10.72
CA PRO A 214 10.02 -18.42 -10.20
C PRO A 214 10.94 -19.08 -11.24
N ASP A 215 10.65 -18.91 -12.55
CA ASP A 215 11.47 -19.48 -13.63
C ASP A 215 12.78 -18.72 -13.85
N ARG A 216 12.93 -17.54 -13.23
CA ARG A 216 14.19 -16.80 -13.25
C ARG A 216 15.19 -17.41 -12.29
N SER A 217 16.44 -17.56 -12.75
CA SER A 217 17.53 -18.02 -11.91
C SER A 217 18.00 -16.90 -10.95
N PHE A 218 18.13 -17.27 -9.68
CA PHE A 218 18.68 -16.40 -8.64
C PHE A 218 19.78 -17.13 -7.89
N ALA A 219 20.88 -16.43 -7.61
CA ALA A 219 21.89 -16.95 -6.69
C ALA A 219 21.27 -17.06 -5.28
N SER A 220 21.39 -18.25 -4.68
CA SER A 220 20.86 -18.45 -3.32
C SER A 220 21.63 -17.61 -2.30
N PRO A 221 20.96 -16.83 -1.46
CA PRO A 221 21.60 -16.11 -0.37
C PRO A 221 21.86 -17.00 0.86
N TYR A 222 21.37 -18.24 0.82
CA TYR A 222 21.40 -19.18 1.93
C TYR A 222 22.59 -20.13 1.85
N ALA A 223 23.15 -20.48 3.00
CA ALA A 223 24.15 -21.54 3.07
C ALA A 223 23.56 -22.91 2.65
N GLN A 224 24.42 -23.78 2.20
CA GLN A 224 24.00 -25.14 1.83
C GLN A 224 23.35 -25.86 3.03
N GLY A 225 22.20 -26.47 2.83
CA GLY A 225 21.45 -27.16 3.88
C GLY A 225 20.51 -26.26 4.69
N THR A 226 20.56 -24.94 4.54
CA THR A 226 19.60 -24.03 5.19
C THR A 226 18.21 -24.19 4.59
N ARG A 227 17.21 -24.37 5.44
CA ARG A 227 15.78 -24.32 5.09
C ARG A 227 15.19 -23.01 5.62
N ALA A 228 15.25 -21.98 4.80
CA ALA A 228 14.87 -20.64 5.20
C ALA A 228 13.36 -20.44 5.20
N VAL A 229 12.81 -19.99 6.33
CA VAL A 229 11.47 -19.39 6.44
C VAL A 229 11.66 -17.88 6.36
N VAL A 230 11.04 -17.23 5.39
CA VAL A 230 11.29 -15.81 5.10
C VAL A 230 10.10 -14.93 5.46
N PHE A 231 10.38 -13.79 6.09
CA PHE A 231 9.47 -12.65 6.23
C PHE A 231 10.06 -11.44 5.52
N THR A 232 9.31 -10.80 4.64
CA THR A 232 9.76 -9.60 3.91
C THR A 232 9.00 -8.35 4.34
N GLY A 233 9.68 -7.18 4.41
CA GLY A 233 9.01 -5.90 4.69
C GLY A 233 9.92 -4.84 5.30
N ALA A 234 9.40 -3.61 5.42
CA ALA A 234 10.09 -2.53 6.13
C ALA A 234 10.06 -2.79 7.64
N MET A 235 11.23 -2.84 8.29
CA MET A 235 11.37 -3.23 9.70
C MET A 235 11.35 -2.03 10.66
N ASP A 236 10.97 -0.84 10.17
CA ASP A 236 10.56 0.34 10.94
C ASP A 236 9.02 0.48 11.01
N TYR A 237 8.27 -0.37 10.31
CA TYR A 237 6.81 -0.38 10.36
C TYR A 237 6.29 -1.25 11.51
N ARG A 238 5.53 -0.64 12.43
CA ARG A 238 5.07 -1.28 13.68
C ARG A 238 4.43 -2.66 13.50
N PRO A 239 3.51 -2.90 12.55
CA PRO A 239 2.96 -4.24 12.32
C PRO A 239 3.99 -5.29 11.95
N ASN A 240 5.02 -4.94 11.17
CA ASN A 240 6.08 -5.86 10.80
C ASN A 240 7.00 -6.16 11.99
N ILE A 241 7.33 -5.13 12.79
CA ILE A 241 8.11 -5.30 14.02
C ILE A 241 7.39 -6.25 14.97
N ASP A 242 6.11 -6.01 15.23
CA ASP A 242 5.27 -6.84 16.10
C ASP A 242 5.25 -8.30 15.62
N ALA A 243 5.04 -8.50 14.31
CA ALA A 243 4.97 -9.83 13.70
C ALA A 243 6.26 -10.64 13.87
N VAL A 244 7.41 -10.04 13.57
CA VAL A 244 8.69 -10.77 13.62
C VAL A 244 9.16 -11.01 15.04
N LEU A 245 8.88 -10.09 15.97
CA LEU A 245 9.17 -10.28 17.39
C LEU A 245 8.33 -11.41 17.99
N TRP A 246 7.03 -11.41 17.68
CA TRP A 246 6.13 -12.46 18.12
C TRP A 246 6.51 -13.82 17.54
N PHE A 247 6.79 -13.91 16.23
CA PHE A 247 7.16 -15.15 15.57
C PHE A 247 8.47 -15.74 16.15
N ALA A 248 9.45 -14.87 16.39
CA ALA A 248 10.72 -15.26 17.00
C ALA A 248 10.56 -15.76 18.45
N ALA A 249 9.66 -15.13 19.22
CA ALA A 249 9.47 -15.46 20.64
C ALA A 249 8.57 -16.70 20.82
N GLU A 250 7.52 -16.86 20.04
CA GLU A 250 6.48 -17.85 20.28
C GLU A 250 6.56 -19.04 19.31
N VAL A 251 6.86 -18.81 18.01
CA VAL A 251 6.82 -19.88 17.00
C VAL A 251 8.15 -20.60 16.86
N MET A 252 9.27 -19.85 16.80
CA MET A 252 10.59 -20.45 16.61
C MET A 252 10.94 -21.49 17.69
N PRO A 253 10.65 -21.28 18.99
CA PRO A 253 10.91 -22.32 20.01
C PRO A 253 10.17 -23.63 19.76
N LEU A 254 8.96 -23.59 19.19
CA LEU A 254 8.17 -24.78 18.87
C LEU A 254 8.73 -25.59 17.68
N LEU A 255 9.54 -24.95 16.83
CA LEU A 255 10.17 -25.56 15.66
C LEU A 255 11.56 -26.13 15.95
N ARG A 256 12.25 -25.60 16.99
CA ARG A 256 13.57 -26.08 17.40
C ARG A 256 13.53 -27.56 17.76
N GLY A 257 14.49 -28.31 17.24
CA GLY A 257 14.56 -29.77 17.41
C GLY A 257 13.56 -30.60 16.59
N ARG A 258 12.53 -29.95 15.98
CA ARG A 258 11.52 -30.63 15.15
C ARG A 258 11.75 -30.42 13.65
N ALA A 259 12.45 -29.34 13.29
CA ALA A 259 12.80 -28.98 11.90
C ALA A 259 14.30 -28.63 11.80
N PRO A 260 15.20 -29.64 11.73
CA PRO A 260 16.64 -29.40 11.61
C PRO A 260 16.98 -28.53 10.39
N GLY A 261 17.92 -27.57 10.58
CA GLY A 261 18.36 -26.66 9.52
C GLY A 261 17.36 -25.53 9.18
N LEU A 262 16.24 -25.41 9.92
CA LEU A 262 15.32 -24.32 9.73
C LEU A 262 15.89 -23.02 10.35
N GLU A 263 15.91 -21.97 9.53
CA GLU A 263 16.28 -20.62 9.96
C GLU A 263 15.17 -19.63 9.61
N PHE A 264 14.92 -18.67 10.51
CA PHE A 264 14.01 -17.54 10.25
C PHE A 264 14.78 -16.36 9.70
N TRP A 265 14.45 -15.94 8.48
CA TRP A 265 15.07 -14.83 7.78
C TRP A 265 14.14 -13.62 7.72
N ILE A 266 14.55 -12.53 8.37
CA ILE A 266 13.85 -11.24 8.40
C ILE A 266 14.52 -10.33 7.38
N VAL A 267 13.89 -10.20 6.21
CA VAL A 267 14.46 -9.51 5.05
C VAL A 267 13.77 -8.16 4.86
N GLY A 268 14.53 -7.07 5.03
CA GLY A 268 13.96 -5.75 4.78
C GLY A 268 14.67 -4.58 5.45
N SER A 269 14.29 -3.38 5.01
CA SER A 269 14.98 -2.14 5.35
C SER A 269 14.69 -1.65 6.77
N ASN A 270 15.60 -0.82 7.29
CA ASN A 270 15.46 -0.02 8.50
C ASN A 270 15.06 -0.84 9.76
N PRO A 271 15.76 -1.93 10.12
CA PRO A 271 15.38 -2.73 11.26
C PRO A 271 15.48 -1.91 12.56
N ALA A 272 14.39 -1.92 13.33
CA ALA A 272 14.37 -1.36 14.66
C ALA A 272 15.36 -2.11 15.58
N SER A 273 15.88 -1.47 16.62
CA SER A 273 16.85 -2.10 17.54
C SER A 273 16.33 -3.39 18.17
N SER A 274 15.01 -3.50 18.41
CA SER A 274 14.37 -4.73 18.90
C SER A 274 14.47 -5.87 17.90
N VAL A 275 14.33 -5.58 16.60
CA VAL A 275 14.47 -6.57 15.51
C VAL A 275 15.92 -6.97 15.33
N CYS A 276 16.86 -6.00 15.37
CA CYS A 276 18.30 -6.30 15.29
C CYS A 276 18.76 -7.29 16.37
N ARG A 277 18.21 -7.18 17.58
CA ARG A 277 18.56 -8.10 18.69
C ARG A 277 18.16 -9.54 18.44
N LEU A 278 17.18 -9.81 17.59
CA LEU A 278 16.79 -11.18 17.23
C LEU A 278 17.92 -11.97 16.56
N ALA A 279 18.85 -11.28 15.86
CA ALA A 279 20.02 -11.91 15.24
C ALA A 279 21.02 -12.51 16.25
N GLN A 280 20.83 -12.31 17.56
CA GLN A 280 21.61 -13.00 18.60
C GLN A 280 21.22 -14.49 18.72
N ALA A 281 20.02 -14.88 18.26
CA ALA A 281 19.64 -16.28 18.19
C ALA A 281 20.31 -16.97 16.99
N PRO A 282 20.85 -18.18 17.14
CA PRO A 282 21.63 -18.85 16.07
C PRO A 282 20.81 -19.22 14.84
N ASP A 283 19.50 -19.31 14.99
CA ASP A 283 18.53 -19.70 13.97
C ASP A 283 17.71 -18.52 13.40
N ILE A 284 18.12 -17.27 13.71
CA ILE A 284 17.45 -16.07 13.19
C ILE A 284 18.46 -15.16 12.46
N ARG A 285 18.09 -14.70 11.28
CA ARG A 285 18.88 -13.79 10.46
C ARG A 285 18.10 -12.50 10.19
N VAL A 286 18.77 -11.36 10.37
CA VAL A 286 18.23 -10.02 10.06
C VAL A 286 19.13 -9.38 9.03
N THR A 287 18.64 -9.21 7.79
CA THR A 287 19.47 -8.76 6.67
C THR A 287 19.68 -7.24 6.63
N GLY A 288 18.73 -6.48 7.19
CA GLY A 288 18.63 -5.06 6.83
C GLY A 288 18.16 -4.90 5.37
N ARG A 289 18.43 -3.72 4.80
CA ARG A 289 18.08 -3.44 3.39
C ARG A 289 18.91 -4.31 2.45
N VAL A 290 18.24 -4.98 1.55
CA VAL A 290 18.85 -5.75 0.47
C VAL A 290 18.55 -5.08 -0.88
N PRO A 291 19.41 -5.23 -1.89
CA PRO A 291 19.16 -4.69 -3.24
C PRO A 291 17.95 -5.33 -3.91
N ASP A 292 17.74 -6.62 -3.64
CA ASP A 292 16.67 -7.43 -4.22
C ASP A 292 16.19 -8.49 -3.22
N ILE A 293 14.87 -8.56 -3.01
CA ILE A 293 14.25 -9.56 -2.13
C ILE A 293 13.99 -10.90 -2.83
N ARG A 294 13.98 -10.90 -4.17
CA ARG A 294 13.62 -12.10 -4.97
C ARG A 294 14.52 -13.30 -4.74
N PRO A 295 15.85 -13.17 -4.64
CA PRO A 295 16.73 -14.29 -4.29
C PRO A 295 16.34 -14.95 -2.97
N TYR A 296 15.93 -14.13 -1.98
CA TYR A 296 15.48 -14.64 -0.67
C TYR A 296 14.16 -15.40 -0.78
N LEU A 297 13.20 -14.87 -1.54
CA LEU A 297 11.95 -15.58 -1.80
C LEU A 297 12.21 -16.85 -2.63
N ALA A 298 13.00 -16.76 -3.70
CA ALA A 298 13.27 -17.90 -4.60
C ALA A 298 13.92 -19.08 -3.87
N GLY A 299 14.90 -18.83 -3.02
CA GLY A 299 15.59 -19.87 -2.25
C GLY A 299 14.86 -20.30 -0.97
N ALA A 300 13.82 -19.57 -0.54
CA ALA A 300 13.09 -19.92 0.67
C ALA A 300 12.29 -21.21 0.51
N PHE A 301 12.20 -21.96 1.57
CA PHE A 301 11.37 -23.14 1.70
C PHE A 301 9.89 -22.76 1.92
N ALA A 302 9.62 -21.70 2.70
CA ALA A 302 8.30 -21.11 2.89
C ALA A 302 8.40 -19.60 3.19
N ALA A 303 7.35 -18.88 2.90
CA ALA A 303 7.17 -17.51 3.36
C ALA A 303 6.16 -17.44 4.52
N VAL A 304 6.38 -16.54 5.48
CA VAL A 304 5.46 -16.34 6.59
C VAL A 304 4.97 -14.91 6.66
N ALA A 305 3.71 -14.73 7.05
CA ALA A 305 3.11 -13.44 7.32
C ALA A 305 2.31 -13.47 8.63
N PRO A 306 2.98 -13.52 9.81
CA PRO A 306 2.35 -13.66 11.11
C PRO A 306 1.87 -12.31 11.65
N LEU A 307 1.16 -11.52 10.83
CA LEU A 307 0.70 -10.19 11.16
C LEU A 307 -0.50 -10.26 12.11
N ARG A 308 -0.36 -9.76 13.32
CA ARG A 308 -1.46 -9.63 14.30
C ARG A 308 -2.21 -8.31 14.12
N ILE A 309 -1.55 -7.35 13.50
CA ILE A 309 -2.10 -6.06 13.11
C ILE A 309 -1.84 -5.92 11.61
N ALA A 310 -2.88 -5.99 10.81
CA ALA A 310 -2.78 -5.77 9.36
C ALA A 310 -4.04 -5.10 8.85
N ARG A 311 -3.91 -4.39 7.74
CA ARG A 311 -4.99 -3.78 6.98
C ARG A 311 -4.66 -3.88 5.50
N GLY A 312 -5.71 -4.02 4.70
CA GLY A 312 -5.58 -4.09 3.25
C GLY A 312 -4.76 -5.29 2.75
N ILE A 313 -4.57 -5.33 1.45
CA ILE A 313 -3.86 -6.42 0.77
C ILE A 313 -2.36 -6.36 1.11
N GLN A 314 -1.82 -7.45 1.61
CA GLN A 314 -0.41 -7.56 1.96
C GLN A 314 0.44 -7.97 0.74
N ASN A 315 1.14 -7.02 0.13
CA ASN A 315 1.98 -7.26 -1.05
C ASN A 315 2.98 -8.40 -0.84
N LYS A 316 3.57 -8.53 0.35
CA LYS A 316 4.51 -9.62 0.70
C LYS A 316 3.92 -11.02 0.52
N VAL A 317 2.61 -11.16 0.77
CA VAL A 317 1.88 -12.43 0.54
C VAL A 317 1.77 -12.68 -0.96
N LEU A 318 1.30 -11.69 -1.72
CA LEU A 318 1.19 -11.81 -3.18
C LEU A 318 2.56 -12.05 -3.85
N GLU A 319 3.61 -11.39 -3.38
CA GLU A 319 4.98 -11.55 -3.88
C GLU A 319 5.52 -12.98 -3.63
N ALA A 320 5.28 -13.53 -2.43
CA ALA A 320 5.66 -14.90 -2.10
C ALA A 320 4.86 -15.92 -2.91
N MET A 321 3.54 -15.73 -3.05
CA MET A 321 2.68 -16.57 -3.89
C MET A 321 3.10 -16.50 -5.36
N ALA A 322 3.43 -15.30 -5.86
CA ALA A 322 3.95 -15.08 -7.21
C ALA A 322 5.27 -15.83 -7.47
N MET A 323 6.12 -15.94 -6.46
CA MET A 323 7.35 -16.76 -6.50
C MET A 323 7.11 -18.26 -6.30
N GLY A 324 5.84 -18.70 -6.31
CA GLY A 324 5.49 -20.12 -6.14
C GLY A 324 5.85 -20.68 -4.77
N LYS A 325 5.89 -19.85 -3.72
CA LYS A 325 6.26 -20.32 -2.38
C LYS A 325 5.02 -20.70 -1.57
N PRO A 326 5.10 -21.80 -0.80
CA PRO A 326 4.13 -22.04 0.26
C PRO A 326 4.09 -20.85 1.23
N VAL A 327 2.90 -20.38 1.54
CA VAL A 327 2.69 -19.26 2.45
C VAL A 327 1.95 -19.74 3.70
N VAL A 328 2.49 -19.40 4.87
CA VAL A 328 1.80 -19.56 6.16
C VAL A 328 1.51 -18.18 6.72
N ALA A 329 0.24 -17.84 6.89
CA ALA A 329 -0.14 -16.48 7.23
C ALA A 329 -1.28 -16.43 8.25
N SER A 330 -1.34 -15.33 9.00
CA SER A 330 -2.47 -15.04 9.88
C SER A 330 -3.71 -14.66 9.07
N PRO A 331 -4.93 -14.81 9.61
CA PRO A 331 -6.15 -14.32 8.98
C PRO A 331 -6.06 -12.84 8.59
N GLN A 332 -5.43 -12.01 9.44
CA GLN A 332 -5.24 -10.58 9.19
C GLN A 332 -4.33 -10.31 7.99
N ALA A 333 -3.30 -11.14 7.80
CA ALA A 333 -2.38 -10.99 6.65
C ALA A 333 -3.02 -11.39 5.32
N LEU A 334 -4.08 -12.20 5.36
CA LEU A 334 -4.82 -12.67 4.18
C LEU A 334 -6.06 -11.84 3.90
N GLU A 335 -6.36 -10.82 4.72
CA GLU A 335 -7.51 -9.95 4.51
C GLU A 335 -7.44 -9.27 3.13
N GLY A 336 -8.52 -9.38 2.36
CA GLY A 336 -8.61 -8.84 0.99
C GLY A 336 -7.97 -9.72 -0.09
N ILE A 337 -7.41 -10.88 0.25
CA ILE A 337 -6.93 -11.88 -0.71
C ILE A 337 -7.98 -12.99 -0.79
N SER A 338 -8.58 -13.15 -1.98
CA SER A 338 -9.57 -14.20 -2.24
C SER A 338 -8.83 -15.51 -2.50
N LEU A 339 -8.64 -16.32 -1.47
CA LEU A 339 -7.99 -17.62 -1.54
C LEU A 339 -8.80 -18.67 -0.78
N LYS A 340 -8.54 -19.94 -1.07
CA LYS A 340 -9.08 -21.08 -0.33
C LYS A 340 -8.06 -21.54 0.71
N PRO A 341 -8.39 -21.38 2.01
CA PRO A 341 -7.52 -21.84 3.08
C PRO A 341 -7.17 -23.32 2.94
N GLY A 342 -5.88 -23.64 3.09
CA GLY A 342 -5.37 -25.01 2.93
C GLY A 342 -5.06 -25.43 1.51
N GLU A 343 -5.52 -24.68 0.47
CA GLU A 343 -5.18 -24.96 -0.94
C GLU A 343 -4.05 -24.05 -1.44
N GLU A 344 -4.22 -22.71 -1.34
CA GLU A 344 -3.25 -21.73 -1.84
C GLU A 344 -2.36 -21.13 -0.74
N ALA A 345 -2.82 -21.19 0.54
CA ALA A 345 -2.04 -20.79 1.70
C ALA A 345 -2.51 -21.54 2.95
N LEU A 346 -1.62 -21.70 3.94
CA LEU A 346 -1.98 -22.19 5.27
C LEU A 346 -2.32 -21.02 6.18
N VAL A 347 -3.48 -21.09 6.82
CA VAL A 347 -3.95 -20.10 7.77
C VAL A 347 -3.58 -20.55 9.18
N ALA A 348 -2.95 -19.67 9.95
CA ALA A 348 -2.54 -19.93 11.31
C ALA A 348 -2.90 -18.74 12.22
N SER A 349 -3.56 -19.01 13.35
CA SER A 349 -4.07 -17.98 14.24
C SER A 349 -3.27 -17.82 15.55
N ASN A 350 -2.47 -18.80 15.89
CA ASN A 350 -1.63 -18.86 17.09
C ASN A 350 -0.27 -19.51 16.78
N ALA A 351 0.60 -19.59 17.76
CA ALA A 351 1.97 -20.10 17.57
C ALA A 351 2.00 -21.59 17.20
N GLU A 352 1.14 -22.38 17.82
CA GLU A 352 0.99 -23.81 17.58
C GLU A 352 0.54 -24.09 16.14
N ASP A 353 -0.44 -23.33 15.64
CA ASP A 353 -0.92 -23.44 14.25
C ASP A 353 0.19 -23.09 13.26
N PHE A 354 0.95 -22.00 13.51
CA PHE A 354 2.10 -21.63 12.66
C PHE A 354 3.15 -22.71 12.65
N ALA A 355 3.51 -23.26 13.83
CA ALA A 355 4.49 -24.33 13.93
C ALA A 355 4.00 -25.60 13.21
N ALA A 356 2.75 -26.01 13.42
CA ALA A 356 2.16 -27.17 12.78
C ALA A 356 2.13 -27.01 11.25
N ALA A 357 1.69 -25.86 10.76
CA ALA A 357 1.65 -25.55 9.32
C ALA A 357 3.05 -25.58 8.69
N LEU A 358 4.05 -24.98 9.32
CA LEU A 358 5.43 -25.01 8.83
C LEU A 358 6.02 -26.42 8.84
N LEU A 359 5.69 -27.25 9.83
CA LEU A 359 6.12 -28.65 9.88
C LEU A 359 5.48 -29.49 8.77
N ARG A 360 4.21 -29.24 8.41
CA ARG A 360 3.58 -29.89 7.25
C ARG A 360 4.32 -29.57 5.97
N VAL A 361 4.60 -28.26 5.72
CA VAL A 361 5.40 -27.83 4.55
C VAL A 361 6.81 -28.46 4.62
N TRP A 362 7.45 -28.47 5.81
CA TRP A 362 8.80 -29.02 6.01
C TRP A 362 8.89 -30.52 5.69
N ARG A 363 7.83 -31.28 5.98
CA ARG A 363 7.72 -32.72 5.65
C ARG A 363 7.36 -33.00 4.20
N GLY A 364 7.10 -31.94 3.40
CA GLY A 364 6.67 -32.09 2.02
C GLY A 364 5.21 -32.52 1.85
N GLU A 365 4.37 -32.32 2.88
CA GLU A 365 2.94 -32.65 2.84
C GLU A 365 2.14 -31.71 1.92
N GLU A 366 2.74 -30.58 1.49
CA GLU A 366 2.10 -29.54 0.68
C GLU A 366 2.86 -29.27 -0.63
N PRO A 367 3.16 -30.30 -1.46
CA PRO A 367 4.09 -30.16 -2.60
C PRO A 367 3.54 -29.25 -3.71
N ALA A 368 2.22 -29.16 -3.86
CA ALA A 368 1.57 -28.38 -4.92
C ALA A 368 1.06 -26.99 -4.45
N MET A 369 1.20 -26.65 -3.17
CA MET A 369 0.65 -25.39 -2.64
C MET A 369 1.26 -24.17 -3.32
N GLY A 370 2.57 -24.11 -3.49
CA GLY A 370 3.24 -22.99 -4.16
C GLY A 370 2.76 -22.80 -5.60
N ALA A 371 2.54 -23.90 -6.35
CA ALA A 371 2.02 -23.84 -7.71
C ALA A 371 0.56 -23.33 -7.74
N ARG A 372 -0.29 -23.80 -6.82
CA ARG A 372 -1.67 -23.31 -6.70
C ARG A 372 -1.72 -21.83 -6.30
N ALA A 373 -0.87 -21.42 -5.35
CA ALA A 373 -0.73 -20.02 -4.95
C ALA A 373 -0.31 -19.14 -6.14
N ARG A 374 0.64 -19.58 -6.94
CA ARG A 374 1.07 -18.89 -8.16
C ARG A 374 -0.07 -18.76 -9.17
N ALA A 375 -0.79 -19.85 -9.45
CA ALA A 375 -1.91 -19.87 -10.40
C ALA A 375 -3.02 -18.89 -9.98
N LEU A 376 -3.36 -18.82 -8.68
CA LEU A 376 -4.31 -17.84 -8.16
C LEU A 376 -3.86 -16.39 -8.43
N VAL A 377 -2.58 -16.09 -8.16
CA VAL A 377 -2.06 -14.73 -8.35
C VAL A 377 -2.00 -14.36 -9.83
N GLU A 378 -1.70 -15.30 -10.71
CA GLU A 378 -1.74 -15.11 -12.17
C GLU A 378 -3.15 -14.84 -12.69
N ALA A 379 -4.16 -15.48 -12.12
CA ALA A 379 -5.55 -15.28 -12.51
C ALA A 379 -6.11 -13.95 -12.01
N ASP A 380 -5.87 -13.61 -10.74
CA ASP A 380 -6.68 -12.59 -10.06
C ASP A 380 -5.88 -11.34 -9.63
N TYR A 381 -4.54 -11.38 -9.62
CA TYR A 381 -3.71 -10.31 -9.04
C TYR A 381 -2.71 -9.70 -10.01
N ARG A 382 -2.94 -9.79 -11.32
CA ARG A 382 -2.18 -9.03 -12.31
C ARG A 382 -2.49 -7.54 -12.22
N TRP A 383 -1.46 -6.70 -12.24
CA TRP A 383 -1.65 -5.25 -12.24
C TRP A 383 -2.50 -4.77 -13.43
N GLU A 384 -2.30 -5.35 -14.60
CA GLU A 384 -3.00 -4.98 -15.83
C GLU A 384 -4.52 -5.11 -15.66
N ALA A 385 -4.98 -6.20 -15.06
CA ALA A 385 -6.40 -6.42 -14.79
C ALA A 385 -6.96 -5.40 -13.76
N LYS A 386 -6.18 -5.06 -12.73
CA LYS A 386 -6.59 -4.05 -11.74
C LYS A 386 -6.64 -2.64 -12.33
N LEU A 387 -5.68 -2.30 -13.18
CA LEU A 387 -5.57 -0.98 -13.81
C LEU A 387 -6.59 -0.77 -14.94
N ALA A 388 -7.05 -1.84 -15.59
CA ALA A 388 -8.17 -1.76 -16.55
C ALA A 388 -9.45 -1.20 -15.90
N ALA A 389 -9.69 -1.50 -14.62
CA ALA A 389 -10.81 -0.91 -13.89
C ALA A 389 -10.63 0.62 -13.70
N LEU A 390 -9.40 1.10 -13.52
CA LEU A 390 -9.11 2.54 -13.43
C LEU A 390 -9.39 3.24 -14.76
N ASP A 391 -9.07 2.59 -15.88
CA ASP A 391 -9.34 3.11 -17.23
C ASP A 391 -10.83 3.35 -17.47
N ALA A 392 -11.67 2.40 -17.04
CA ALA A 392 -13.12 2.54 -17.19
C ALA A 392 -13.65 3.77 -16.44
N LEU A 393 -13.11 4.09 -15.25
CA LEU A 393 -13.54 5.25 -14.49
C LEU A 393 -13.29 6.58 -15.21
N TYR A 394 -12.17 6.73 -15.91
CA TYR A 394 -11.89 7.92 -16.69
C TYR A 394 -12.68 7.96 -18.01
N GLY A 395 -12.90 6.81 -18.66
CA GLY A 395 -13.70 6.70 -19.86
C GLY A 395 -15.19 7.02 -19.64
N ASP A 396 -15.74 6.59 -18.51
CA ASP A 396 -17.13 6.89 -18.12
C ASP A 396 -17.31 8.37 -17.76
N SER A 397 -16.33 8.97 -17.08
CA SER A 397 -16.33 10.40 -16.77
C SER A 397 -16.37 11.27 -18.01
N ASP A 398 -15.60 10.92 -19.05
CA ASP A 398 -15.57 11.67 -20.31
C ASP A 398 -16.91 11.56 -21.07
N ARG A 399 -17.49 10.36 -21.12
CA ARG A 399 -18.83 10.14 -21.71
C ARG A 399 -19.94 10.89 -20.95
N ALA A 400 -19.87 10.95 -19.62
CA ALA A 400 -20.83 11.67 -18.82
C ALA A 400 -20.74 13.19 -19.04
N ALA A 401 -19.51 13.73 -19.14
CA ALA A 401 -19.27 15.13 -19.44
C ALA A 401 -19.80 15.51 -20.83
N GLN A 402 -19.53 14.71 -21.86
CA GLN A 402 -20.05 14.93 -23.22
C GLN A 402 -21.58 14.92 -23.27
N ARG A 403 -22.24 14.03 -22.52
CA ARG A 403 -23.71 14.04 -22.41
C ARG A 403 -24.24 15.26 -21.69
N GLY A 404 -23.53 15.76 -20.67
CA GLY A 404 -23.87 16.99 -19.96
C GLY A 404 -23.76 18.24 -20.83
N GLU A 405 -22.68 18.36 -21.59
CA GLU A 405 -22.46 19.45 -22.56
C GLU A 405 -23.50 19.40 -23.68
N PHE A 406 -23.85 18.23 -24.19
CA PHE A 406 -24.89 18.06 -25.22
C PHE A 406 -26.28 18.47 -24.66
N ARG A 407 -26.64 18.12 -23.42
CA ARG A 407 -27.89 18.56 -22.79
C ARG A 407 -27.92 20.07 -22.57
N ALA A 408 -26.81 20.67 -22.10
CA ALA A 408 -26.72 22.13 -21.95
C ALA A 408 -26.87 22.86 -23.30
N HIS A 409 -26.28 22.31 -24.35
CA HIS A 409 -26.43 22.85 -25.73
C HIS A 409 -27.87 22.77 -26.25
N LEU A 410 -28.57 21.66 -25.99
CA LEU A 410 -29.98 21.52 -26.37
C LEU A 410 -30.90 22.47 -25.59
N HIS A 411 -30.61 22.74 -24.31
CA HIS A 411 -31.36 23.74 -23.55
C HIS A 411 -31.09 25.19 -24.01
N ALA A 412 -29.89 25.49 -24.48
CA ALA A 412 -29.54 26.80 -25.03
C ALA A 412 -30.16 27.04 -26.42
N VAL A 413 -30.31 26.02 -27.26
CA VAL A 413 -30.93 26.08 -28.57
C VAL A 413 -32.46 26.05 -28.52
N GLY A 414 -33.07 25.48 -27.46
CA GLY A 414 -34.51 25.45 -27.26
C GLY A 414 -35.09 26.71 -26.57
N ALA A 415 -34.25 27.68 -26.16
CA ALA A 415 -34.63 28.93 -25.55
C ALA A 415 -34.47 30.17 -26.47
N SER A 416 -34.15 29.94 -27.71
CA SER A 416 -34.15 30.91 -28.82
C SER A 416 -35.29 30.54 -29.79
#